data_f8059d61ed2a82b9ce298464a8c69ebf
#
_entry.id   f8059d61ed2a82b9ce298464a8c69ebf
#
_cell.length_a   1.000
_cell.length_b   1.000
_cell.length_c   1.000
_cell.angle_alpha   90.00
_cell.angle_beta   90.00
_cell.angle_gamma   90.00
#
_symmetry.space_group_name_H-M   'P 1'
#
loop_
_entity.id
_entity.type
_entity.pdbx_description
1 polymer ?
#
loop_
_entity_poly.entity_id
_entity_poly.type
_entity_poly.pdbx_seq_one_letter_code
_entity_poly.pdbx_strand_id
1 'polypeptide(L)'
;MNILELSEQEIIRRNSLNELRAMGIDPYPAAEYVTNAFSTDIKAEFKDDEEPRQVSVAGRIMSRRVMGKASFMDLLDSTGRLQVYVRRDDVGEEDYADFKKWDIGDILGVEGTVFRTQKGEISVHTTHIKLLSKSLLPLPEKFHGLRDTDTRYRQRYVDLIVNPEVRDTFYKRSRILTEIRRYLDEKGFLEVDTPILVPLEIGASARPFVTHHNTLDMDMYLRIETELYLKRLIVGGLDRVYEVGRIFRNEGMDTKHNPEFTTVELYVSLIHISEPTRH
;
A
#
# COMPACT_ATOMS: atom_id res chain seq x y z
N MET A 1 -10.10 -1.51 24.59
CA MET A 1 -10.40 -2.76 23.88
C MET A 1 -10.66 -3.81 24.93
N ASN A 2 -11.85 -4.37 24.97
CA ASN A 2 -12.24 -5.33 26.02
C ASN A 2 -11.60 -6.69 25.67
N ILE A 3 -10.82 -7.26 26.60
CA ILE A 3 -10.11 -8.54 26.40
C ILE A 3 -11.09 -9.69 26.08
N LEU A 4 -12.34 -9.58 26.51
CA LEU A 4 -13.41 -10.55 26.28
C LEU A 4 -13.89 -10.64 24.81
N GLU A 5 -13.46 -9.71 23.94
CA GLU A 5 -13.83 -9.66 22.53
C GLU A 5 -12.72 -10.16 21.58
N LEU A 6 -11.57 -10.58 22.15
CA LEU A 6 -10.42 -11.03 21.36
C LEU A 6 -10.55 -12.52 21.04
N SER A 7 -10.16 -12.89 19.83
CA SER A 7 -9.99 -14.30 19.45
C SER A 7 -8.82 -14.95 20.21
N GLU A 8 -8.85 -16.26 20.33
CA GLU A 8 -7.77 -17.04 20.97
C GLU A 8 -6.38 -16.69 20.35
N GLN A 9 -6.30 -16.59 19.05
CA GLN A 9 -5.06 -16.24 18.35
C GLN A 9 -4.56 -14.83 18.68
N GLU A 10 -5.45 -13.88 18.87
CA GLU A 10 -5.09 -12.53 19.28
C GLU A 10 -4.57 -12.49 20.73
N ILE A 11 -5.13 -13.31 21.60
CA ILE A 11 -4.65 -13.45 22.97
C ILE A 11 -3.24 -14.06 22.99
N ILE A 12 -3.03 -15.15 22.24
CA ILE A 12 -1.71 -15.80 22.13
C ILE A 12 -0.65 -14.80 21.65
N ARG A 13 -0.94 -14.02 20.61
CA ARG A 13 0.01 -13.03 20.04
C ARG A 13 0.33 -11.90 21.02
N ARG A 14 -0.63 -11.47 21.84
CA ARG A 14 -0.41 -10.48 22.90
C ARG A 14 0.43 -11.06 24.04
N ASN A 15 0.25 -12.32 24.38
CA ASN A 15 1.12 -13.01 25.32
C ASN A 15 2.55 -13.10 24.80
N SER A 16 2.74 -13.50 23.54
CA SER A 16 4.06 -13.48 22.88
C SER A 16 4.70 -12.08 22.86
N LEU A 17 3.90 -11.02 22.65
CA LEU A 17 4.38 -9.64 22.76
C LEU A 17 4.91 -9.33 24.17
N ASN A 18 4.20 -9.74 25.21
CA ASN A 18 4.60 -9.50 26.59
C ASN A 18 5.86 -10.32 26.96
N GLU A 19 5.97 -11.55 26.45
CA GLU A 19 7.18 -12.37 26.60
C GLU A 19 8.40 -11.73 25.96
N LEU A 20 8.29 -11.22 24.74
CA LEU A 20 9.37 -10.50 24.05
C LEU A 20 9.85 -9.29 24.88
N ARG A 21 8.92 -8.51 25.41
CA ARG A 21 9.24 -7.38 26.29
C ARG A 21 9.92 -7.78 27.58
N ALA A 22 9.47 -8.89 28.18
CA ALA A 22 10.08 -9.43 29.40
C ALA A 22 11.53 -9.93 29.17
N MET A 23 11.84 -10.33 27.92
CA MET A 23 13.19 -10.72 27.49
C MET A 23 14.07 -9.52 27.10
N GLY A 24 13.54 -8.29 27.18
CA GLY A 24 14.27 -7.08 26.78
C GLY A 24 14.28 -6.83 25.26
N ILE A 25 13.51 -7.58 24.49
CA ILE A 25 13.38 -7.40 23.04
C ILE A 25 12.31 -6.36 22.78
N ASP A 26 12.68 -5.28 22.06
CA ASP A 26 11.70 -4.30 21.58
C ASP A 26 10.94 -4.86 20.36
N PRO A 27 9.62 -5.11 20.49
CA PRO A 27 8.83 -5.67 19.40
C PRO A 27 8.51 -4.65 18.30
N TYR A 28 8.85 -3.38 18.49
CA TYR A 28 8.62 -2.26 17.56
C TYR A 28 9.80 -1.29 17.55
N PRO A 29 11.01 -1.73 17.20
CA PRO A 29 12.19 -0.87 17.23
C PRO A 29 12.01 0.32 16.29
N ALA A 30 12.30 1.52 16.80
CA ALA A 30 12.19 2.77 16.04
C ALA A 30 13.38 2.98 15.07
N ALA A 31 14.44 2.19 15.18
CA ALA A 31 15.61 2.33 14.33
C ALA A 31 15.33 1.85 12.91
N GLU A 32 15.85 2.58 11.92
CA GLU A 32 15.85 2.16 10.52
C GLU A 32 16.58 0.81 10.36
N TYR A 33 16.02 -0.06 9.54
CA TYR A 33 16.69 -1.29 9.09
C TYR A 33 17.11 -1.12 7.63
N VAL A 34 18.41 -1.07 7.38
CA VAL A 34 18.93 -0.81 6.04
C VAL A 34 18.88 -2.09 5.20
N THR A 35 18.16 -2.04 4.08
CA THR A 35 18.11 -3.10 3.07
C THR A 35 18.97 -2.72 1.86
N ASN A 36 19.59 -3.72 1.21
CA ASN A 36 20.40 -3.52 0.00
C ASN A 36 19.87 -4.29 -1.22
N ALA A 37 18.79 -5.06 -1.06
CA ALA A 37 18.21 -5.85 -2.14
C ALA A 37 16.72 -6.12 -1.89
N PHE A 38 15.99 -6.40 -2.99
CA PHE A 38 14.61 -6.85 -2.97
C PHE A 38 14.45 -8.25 -3.55
N SER A 39 13.34 -8.92 -3.23
CA SER A 39 13.09 -10.32 -3.58
C SER A 39 13.13 -10.58 -5.08
N THR A 40 12.59 -9.68 -5.91
CA THR A 40 12.61 -9.82 -7.37
C THR A 40 13.99 -9.65 -7.95
N ASP A 41 14.77 -8.68 -7.45
CA ASP A 41 16.12 -8.41 -7.92
C ASP A 41 17.06 -9.57 -7.59
N ILE A 42 16.96 -10.10 -6.36
CA ILE A 42 17.70 -11.28 -5.94
C ILE A 42 17.45 -12.47 -6.87
N LYS A 43 16.17 -12.72 -7.21
CA LYS A 43 15.81 -13.83 -8.09
C LYS A 43 16.22 -13.61 -9.54
N ALA A 44 16.17 -12.38 -10.04
CA ALA A 44 16.51 -12.04 -11.41
C ALA A 44 18.03 -12.02 -11.66
N GLU A 45 18.80 -11.58 -10.67
CA GLU A 45 20.27 -11.40 -10.77
C GLU A 45 21.07 -12.63 -10.34
N PHE A 46 20.41 -13.64 -9.75
CA PHE A 46 21.10 -14.84 -9.24
C PHE A 46 21.71 -15.67 -10.37
N LYS A 47 22.97 -16.04 -10.19
CA LYS A 47 23.72 -16.98 -11.06
C LYS A 47 24.43 -18.02 -10.20
N ASP A 48 24.38 -19.28 -10.64
CA ASP A 48 24.97 -20.40 -9.89
C ASP A 48 26.50 -20.38 -9.87
N ASP A 49 27.13 -19.76 -10.89
CA ASP A 49 28.57 -19.75 -11.12
C ASP A 49 29.27 -18.50 -10.55
N GLU A 50 28.54 -17.58 -9.94
CA GLU A 50 29.09 -16.36 -9.31
C GLU A 50 29.34 -16.55 -7.80
N GLU A 51 30.21 -15.70 -7.24
CA GLU A 51 30.41 -15.66 -5.78
C GLU A 51 29.08 -15.38 -5.05
N PRO A 52 28.82 -16.07 -3.94
CA PRO A 52 27.57 -15.91 -3.19
C PRO A 52 27.36 -14.46 -2.72
N ARG A 53 26.27 -13.83 -3.18
CA ARG A 53 25.93 -12.44 -2.85
C ARG A 53 25.44 -12.33 -1.41
N GLN A 54 26.03 -11.40 -0.64
CA GLN A 54 25.55 -11.00 0.67
C GLN A 54 24.40 -10.00 0.52
N VAL A 55 23.30 -10.24 1.22
CA VAL A 55 22.11 -9.40 1.17
C VAL A 55 21.56 -9.07 2.55
N SER A 56 20.97 -7.88 2.66
CA SER A 56 20.13 -7.47 3.78
C SER A 56 18.74 -7.17 3.22
N VAL A 57 17.74 -7.92 3.67
CA VAL A 57 16.35 -7.84 3.19
C VAL A 57 15.40 -7.70 4.37
N ALA A 58 14.26 -7.06 4.14
CA ALA A 58 13.20 -6.99 5.13
C ALA A 58 11.87 -7.36 4.51
N GLY A 59 11.01 -8.04 5.28
CA GLY A 59 9.71 -8.46 4.77
C GLY A 59 8.81 -9.05 5.84
N ARG A 60 7.56 -9.28 5.47
CA ARG A 60 6.55 -9.91 6.31
C ARG A 60 6.59 -11.42 6.19
N ILE A 61 6.58 -12.12 7.31
CA ILE A 61 6.45 -13.59 7.34
C ILE A 61 5.08 -14.00 6.78
N MET A 62 5.08 -14.70 5.66
CA MET A 62 3.85 -15.23 5.04
C MET A 62 3.66 -16.72 5.27
N SER A 63 4.74 -17.44 5.49
CA SER A 63 4.74 -18.85 5.88
C SER A 63 5.99 -19.19 6.66
N ARG A 64 5.88 -20.18 7.53
CA ARG A 64 7.01 -20.71 8.29
C ARG A 64 6.88 -22.23 8.44
N ARG A 65 7.99 -22.92 8.26
CA ARG A 65 8.11 -24.36 8.48
C ARG A 65 9.33 -24.64 9.33
N VAL A 66 9.10 -25.03 10.56
CA VAL A 66 10.16 -25.40 11.53
C VAL A 66 10.46 -26.88 11.39
N MET A 67 11.74 -27.25 11.21
CA MET A 67 12.23 -28.61 11.05
C MET A 67 13.40 -28.85 12.02
N GLY A 68 13.12 -28.93 13.32
CA GLY A 68 14.16 -29.13 14.35
C GLY A 68 15.13 -27.97 14.47
N LYS A 69 16.36 -28.15 13.98
CA LYS A 69 17.46 -27.14 14.02
C LYS A 69 17.48 -26.20 12.80
N ALA A 70 16.60 -26.42 11.86
CA ALA A 70 16.51 -25.59 10.66
C ALA A 70 15.04 -25.20 10.38
N SER A 71 14.85 -24.10 9.68
CA SER A 71 13.53 -23.60 9.32
C SER A 71 13.57 -22.96 7.96
N PHE A 72 12.46 -23.07 7.25
CA PHE A 72 12.19 -22.26 6.05
C PHE A 72 11.05 -21.31 6.34
N MET A 73 11.14 -20.12 5.82
CA MET A 73 10.03 -19.15 5.81
C MET A 73 9.98 -18.41 4.49
N ASP A 74 8.79 -17.89 4.13
CA ASP A 74 8.62 -16.98 3.02
C ASP A 74 8.46 -15.57 3.58
N LEU A 75 9.32 -14.65 3.17
CA LEU A 75 9.18 -13.22 3.39
C LEU A 75 8.51 -12.57 2.18
N LEU A 76 7.57 -11.68 2.44
CA LEU A 76 6.93 -10.82 1.45
C LEU A 76 7.46 -9.40 1.64
N ASP A 77 8.19 -8.90 0.64
CA ASP A 77 8.58 -7.49 0.56
C ASP A 77 7.68 -6.69 -0.40
N SER A 78 8.10 -5.48 -0.78
CA SER A 78 7.34 -4.63 -1.71
C SER A 78 7.29 -5.18 -3.13
N THR A 79 8.22 -6.01 -3.53
CA THR A 79 8.39 -6.52 -4.90
C THR A 79 7.90 -7.96 -5.07
N GLY A 80 8.01 -8.81 -4.05
CA GLY A 80 7.57 -10.19 -4.16
C GLY A 80 7.84 -11.03 -2.92
N ARG A 81 7.93 -12.35 -3.13
CA ARG A 81 8.24 -13.32 -2.08
C ARG A 81 9.65 -13.87 -2.26
N LEU A 82 10.35 -14.02 -1.14
CA LEU A 82 11.68 -14.62 -1.06
C LEU A 82 11.68 -15.70 0.01
N GLN A 83 12.20 -16.88 -0.32
CA GLN A 83 12.40 -17.93 0.67
C GLN A 83 13.64 -17.61 1.51
N VAL A 84 13.54 -17.83 2.80
CA VAL A 84 14.64 -17.64 3.76
C VAL A 84 14.86 -18.94 4.51
N TYR A 85 16.10 -19.36 4.60
CA TYR A 85 16.57 -20.52 5.33
C TYR A 85 17.29 -20.07 6.61
N VAL A 86 16.74 -20.46 7.76
CA VAL A 86 17.28 -20.13 9.09
C VAL A 86 17.74 -21.41 9.75
N ARG A 87 19.03 -21.47 10.08
CA ARG A 87 19.62 -22.61 10.78
C ARG A 87 20.17 -22.16 12.13
N ARG A 88 19.87 -22.92 13.18
CA ARG A 88 20.29 -22.62 14.56
C ARG A 88 21.79 -22.40 14.71
N ASP A 89 22.57 -23.25 14.04
CA ASP A 89 24.04 -23.24 14.15
C ASP A 89 24.68 -22.01 13.45
N ASP A 90 23.93 -21.31 12.57
CA ASP A 90 24.39 -20.13 11.82
C ASP A 90 23.96 -18.81 12.48
N VAL A 91 22.70 -18.74 12.98
CA VAL A 91 22.19 -17.54 13.65
C VAL A 91 22.46 -17.53 15.15
N GLY A 92 22.81 -18.66 15.72
CA GLY A 92 22.97 -18.84 17.16
C GLY A 92 21.74 -19.44 17.83
N GLU A 93 21.96 -20.04 19.00
CA GLU A 93 20.92 -20.77 19.71
C GLU A 93 19.84 -19.84 20.28
N GLU A 94 20.24 -18.67 20.73
CA GLU A 94 19.40 -17.65 21.36
C GLU A 94 18.47 -17.01 20.31
N ASP A 95 19.05 -16.48 19.21
CA ASP A 95 18.26 -15.89 18.12
C ASP A 95 17.32 -16.89 17.44
N TYR A 96 17.75 -18.16 17.34
CA TYR A 96 16.89 -19.21 16.81
C TYR A 96 15.74 -19.57 17.74
N ALA A 97 15.93 -19.51 19.04
CA ALA A 97 14.88 -19.73 20.05
C ALA A 97 13.85 -18.60 20.01
N ASP A 98 14.30 -17.36 19.83
CA ASP A 98 13.42 -16.20 19.69
C ASP A 98 12.64 -16.23 18.39
N PHE A 99 13.30 -16.54 17.28
CA PHE A 99 12.67 -16.73 15.97
C PHE A 99 11.49 -17.74 16.04
N LYS A 100 11.58 -18.79 16.85
CA LYS A 100 10.50 -19.75 17.00
C LYS A 100 9.24 -19.19 17.65
N LYS A 101 9.35 -18.08 18.39
CA LYS A 101 8.23 -17.41 19.07
C LYS A 101 7.53 -16.39 18.16
N TRP A 102 8.15 -16.02 17.02
CA TRP A 102 7.57 -15.05 16.12
C TRP A 102 6.41 -15.66 15.31
N ASP A 103 5.50 -14.82 14.86
CA ASP A 103 4.27 -15.25 14.20
C ASP A 103 4.23 -14.93 12.71
N ILE A 104 3.40 -15.66 11.98
CA ILE A 104 3.01 -15.27 10.62
C ILE A 104 2.38 -13.89 10.67
N GLY A 105 2.88 -12.98 9.81
CA GLY A 105 2.48 -11.58 9.82
C GLY A 105 3.50 -10.63 10.46
N ASP A 106 4.43 -11.12 11.27
CA ASP A 106 5.53 -10.31 11.79
C ASP A 106 6.43 -9.81 10.65
N ILE A 107 7.05 -8.65 10.84
CA ILE A 107 8.03 -8.09 9.89
C ILE A 107 9.42 -8.31 10.44
N LEU A 108 10.29 -8.86 9.61
CA LEU A 108 11.66 -9.21 9.96
C LEU A 108 12.66 -8.52 9.05
N GLY A 109 13.85 -8.25 9.60
CA GLY A 109 15.08 -8.03 8.87
C GLY A 109 15.93 -9.31 8.87
N VAL A 110 16.54 -9.61 7.74
CA VAL A 110 17.36 -10.81 7.53
C VAL A 110 18.62 -10.42 6.77
N GLU A 111 19.76 -10.79 7.31
CA GLU A 111 21.05 -10.70 6.62
C GLU A 111 21.56 -12.11 6.32
N GLY A 112 22.17 -12.28 5.17
CA GLY A 112 22.68 -13.59 4.77
C GLY A 112 23.14 -13.66 3.34
N THR A 113 23.39 -14.88 2.90
CA THR A 113 23.96 -15.19 1.58
C THR A 113 22.91 -15.81 0.67
N VAL A 114 22.81 -15.33 -0.56
CA VAL A 114 21.91 -15.90 -1.56
C VAL A 114 22.44 -17.25 -2.05
N PHE A 115 21.57 -18.24 -2.11
CA PHE A 115 21.91 -19.58 -2.61
C PHE A 115 20.72 -20.24 -3.29
N ARG A 116 20.97 -21.30 -4.06
CA ARG A 116 19.94 -22.15 -4.60
C ARG A 116 19.77 -23.40 -3.76
N THR A 117 18.56 -23.71 -3.34
CA THR A 117 18.26 -24.93 -2.62
C THR A 117 18.32 -26.14 -3.54
N GLN A 118 18.43 -27.36 -2.97
CA GLN A 118 18.40 -28.62 -3.74
C GLN A 118 17.12 -28.80 -4.60
N LYS A 119 16.03 -28.09 -4.26
CA LYS A 119 14.77 -28.08 -5.02
C LYS A 119 14.72 -26.98 -6.09
N GLY A 120 15.79 -26.21 -6.26
CA GLY A 120 15.92 -25.16 -7.26
C GLY A 120 15.40 -23.78 -6.83
N GLU A 121 14.87 -23.62 -5.61
CA GLU A 121 14.37 -22.31 -5.12
C GLU A 121 15.53 -21.43 -4.70
N ILE A 122 15.55 -20.17 -5.17
CA ILE A 122 16.51 -19.16 -4.75
C ILE A 122 16.11 -18.64 -3.37
N SER A 123 17.05 -18.70 -2.43
CA SER A 123 16.80 -18.47 -1.02
C SER A 123 17.93 -17.68 -0.39
N VAL A 124 17.68 -17.08 0.79
CA VAL A 124 18.72 -16.46 1.63
C VAL A 124 19.06 -17.41 2.77
N HIS A 125 20.32 -17.79 2.87
CA HIS A 125 20.89 -18.49 4.01
C HIS A 125 21.25 -17.45 5.09
N THR A 126 20.50 -17.46 6.16
CA THR A 126 20.51 -16.40 7.17
C THR A 126 21.72 -16.54 8.10
N THR A 127 22.41 -15.43 8.30
CA THR A 127 23.47 -15.27 9.31
C THR A 127 23.03 -14.39 10.47
N HIS A 128 22.12 -13.44 10.22
CA HIS A 128 21.54 -12.58 11.24
C HIS A 128 20.05 -12.34 10.98
N ILE A 129 19.25 -12.30 12.04
CA ILE A 129 17.80 -12.13 11.95
C ILE A 129 17.31 -11.21 13.09
N LYS A 130 16.40 -10.29 12.75
CA LYS A 130 15.90 -9.30 13.71
C LYS A 130 14.39 -9.09 13.52
N LEU A 131 13.67 -9.04 14.64
CA LEU A 131 12.27 -8.60 14.64
C LEU A 131 12.19 -7.09 14.43
N LEU A 132 11.43 -6.65 13.44
CA LEU A 132 11.20 -5.23 13.13
C LEU A 132 9.79 -4.76 13.50
N SER A 133 8.81 -5.66 13.47
CA SER A 133 7.45 -5.32 13.91
C SER A 133 6.63 -6.57 14.21
N LYS A 134 6.05 -6.62 15.40
CA LYS A 134 5.16 -7.70 15.84
C LYS A 134 3.74 -7.51 15.34
N SER A 135 3.17 -8.52 14.71
CA SER A 135 1.78 -8.56 14.29
C SER A 135 0.89 -9.10 15.39
N LEU A 136 -0.14 -8.34 15.78
CA LEU A 136 -1.08 -8.73 16.83
C LEU A 136 -2.38 -9.33 16.29
N LEU A 137 -2.66 -9.15 15.00
CA LEU A 137 -3.81 -9.73 14.33
C LEU A 137 -3.36 -10.85 13.40
N PRO A 138 -4.01 -12.02 13.42
CA PRO A 138 -3.75 -13.08 12.46
C PRO A 138 -4.13 -12.63 11.06
N LEU A 139 -3.32 -13.02 10.07
CA LEU A 139 -3.70 -12.84 8.66
C LEU A 139 -4.82 -13.84 8.30
N PRO A 140 -5.72 -13.50 7.36
CA PRO A 140 -6.69 -14.43 6.80
C PRO A 140 -6.03 -15.71 6.27
N GLU A 141 -6.79 -16.82 6.25
CA GLU A 141 -6.26 -18.12 5.84
C GLU A 141 -5.58 -18.11 4.48
N LYS A 142 -4.42 -18.77 4.42
CA LYS A 142 -3.49 -18.77 3.27
C LYS A 142 -4.11 -19.27 1.96
N PHE A 143 -5.05 -20.21 2.02
CA PHE A 143 -5.57 -20.91 0.83
C PHE A 143 -6.74 -20.21 0.16
N HIS A 144 -7.46 -19.37 0.87
CA HIS A 144 -8.66 -18.72 0.35
C HIS A 144 -8.52 -17.21 0.21
N GLY A 145 -7.46 -16.59 0.77
CA GLY A 145 -7.28 -15.16 0.82
C GLY A 145 -8.47 -14.47 1.52
N LEU A 146 -8.56 -13.17 1.33
CA LEU A 146 -9.72 -12.41 1.77
C LEU A 146 -10.70 -12.33 0.59
N ARG A 147 -11.77 -13.14 0.61
CA ARG A 147 -12.75 -13.23 -0.49
C ARG A 147 -13.95 -12.31 -0.31
N ASP A 148 -14.36 -12.10 0.94
CA ASP A 148 -15.50 -11.25 1.24
C ASP A 148 -15.25 -9.82 0.75
N THR A 149 -16.09 -9.34 -0.16
CA THR A 149 -15.92 -8.06 -0.84
C THR A 149 -16.01 -6.88 0.14
N ASP A 150 -16.94 -6.92 1.09
CA ASP A 150 -17.10 -5.85 2.07
C ASP A 150 -15.88 -5.74 2.97
N THR A 151 -15.38 -6.85 3.47
CA THR A 151 -14.14 -6.89 4.28
C THR A 151 -12.93 -6.43 3.48
N ARG A 152 -12.79 -6.79 2.20
CA ARG A 152 -11.72 -6.32 1.32
C ARG A 152 -11.72 -4.79 1.16
N TYR A 153 -12.87 -4.18 1.06
CA TYR A 153 -12.99 -2.72 0.96
C TYR A 153 -12.74 -2.04 2.32
N ARG A 154 -13.25 -2.59 3.41
CA ARG A 154 -13.08 -2.02 4.76
C ARG A 154 -11.69 -2.22 5.33
N GLN A 155 -11.05 -3.35 5.02
CA GLN A 155 -9.69 -3.68 5.47
C GLN A 155 -8.73 -3.78 4.28
N ARG A 156 -8.68 -2.72 3.48
CA ARG A 156 -7.84 -2.67 2.27
C ARG A 156 -6.37 -2.99 2.54
N TYR A 157 -5.84 -2.61 3.69
CA TYR A 157 -4.48 -2.93 4.10
C TYR A 157 -4.24 -4.45 4.26
N VAL A 158 -5.24 -5.21 4.70
CA VAL A 158 -5.16 -6.68 4.76
C VAL A 158 -5.26 -7.27 3.36
N ASP A 159 -6.20 -6.78 2.55
CA ASP A 159 -6.37 -7.18 1.15
C ASP A 159 -5.06 -7.01 0.34
N LEU A 160 -4.34 -5.91 0.55
CA LEU A 160 -3.03 -5.66 -0.08
C LEU A 160 -1.92 -6.62 0.38
N ILE A 161 -2.03 -7.20 1.58
CA ILE A 161 -1.07 -8.19 2.08
C ILE A 161 -1.34 -9.58 1.47
N VAL A 162 -2.61 -9.99 1.41
CA VAL A 162 -2.98 -11.37 1.08
C VAL A 162 -3.31 -11.60 -0.39
N ASN A 163 -3.71 -10.55 -1.11
CA ASN A 163 -4.09 -10.59 -2.53
C ASN A 163 -3.11 -9.74 -3.37
N PRO A 164 -2.00 -10.31 -3.88
CA PRO A 164 -0.96 -9.55 -4.59
C PRO A 164 -1.46 -8.77 -5.81
N GLU A 165 -2.46 -9.31 -6.54
CA GLU A 165 -3.07 -8.68 -7.71
C GLU A 165 -3.73 -7.32 -7.40
N VAL A 166 -4.13 -7.10 -6.15
CA VAL A 166 -4.72 -5.83 -5.71
C VAL A 166 -3.69 -4.71 -5.74
N ARG A 167 -2.43 -5.01 -5.38
CA ARG A 167 -1.31 -4.04 -5.47
C ARG A 167 -1.12 -3.54 -6.90
N ASP A 168 -1.15 -4.45 -7.87
CA ASP A 168 -0.97 -4.11 -9.29
C ASP A 168 -2.04 -3.12 -9.77
N THR A 169 -3.28 -3.25 -9.31
CA THR A 169 -4.36 -2.29 -9.59
C THR A 169 -4.02 -0.88 -9.11
N PHE A 170 -3.45 -0.72 -7.90
CA PHE A 170 -3.06 0.58 -7.37
C PHE A 170 -1.86 1.17 -8.11
N TYR A 171 -0.86 0.37 -8.47
CA TYR A 171 0.25 0.81 -9.31
C TYR A 171 -0.22 1.26 -10.70
N LYS A 172 -1.11 0.49 -11.34
CA LYS A 172 -1.71 0.86 -12.64
C LYS A 172 -2.48 2.18 -12.53
N ARG A 173 -3.30 2.35 -11.50
CA ARG A 173 -4.04 3.60 -11.27
C ARG A 173 -3.10 4.80 -11.16
N SER A 174 -2.03 4.67 -10.38
CA SER A 174 -1.03 5.75 -10.23
C SER A 174 -0.36 6.08 -11.56
N ARG A 175 0.05 5.07 -12.33
CA ARG A 175 0.66 5.27 -13.66
C ARG A 175 -0.31 5.93 -14.65
N ILE A 176 -1.58 5.54 -14.65
CA ILE A 176 -2.60 6.16 -15.51
C ILE A 176 -2.69 7.68 -15.23
N LEU A 177 -2.75 8.09 -13.96
CA LEU A 177 -2.79 9.51 -13.60
C LEU A 177 -1.51 10.25 -14.01
N THR A 178 -0.35 9.63 -13.84
CA THR A 178 0.94 10.19 -14.30
C THR A 178 0.96 10.39 -15.82
N GLU A 179 0.49 9.42 -16.59
CA GLU A 179 0.44 9.50 -18.04
C GLU A 179 -0.57 10.55 -18.54
N ILE A 180 -1.72 10.68 -17.89
CA ILE A 180 -2.69 11.75 -18.20
C ILE A 180 -2.03 13.12 -18.00
N ARG A 181 -1.38 13.34 -16.85
CA ARG A 181 -0.67 14.61 -16.58
C ARG A 181 0.40 14.88 -17.62
N ARG A 182 1.30 13.91 -17.86
CA ARG A 182 2.36 14.04 -18.86
C ARG A 182 1.79 14.42 -20.23
N TYR A 183 0.74 13.73 -20.68
CA TYR A 183 0.11 13.99 -21.96
C TYR A 183 -0.48 15.41 -22.05
N LEU A 184 -1.15 15.88 -20.99
CA LEU A 184 -1.74 17.21 -20.96
C LEU A 184 -0.67 18.30 -20.88
N ASP A 185 0.39 18.11 -20.09
CA ASP A 185 1.53 19.03 -20.00
C ASP A 185 2.24 19.17 -21.36
N GLU A 186 2.48 18.06 -22.07
CA GLU A 186 3.04 18.05 -23.43
C GLU A 186 2.16 18.79 -24.45
N LYS A 187 0.84 18.87 -24.21
CA LYS A 187 -0.11 19.64 -25.00
C LYS A 187 -0.24 21.10 -24.57
N GLY A 188 0.56 21.54 -23.61
CA GLY A 188 0.59 22.91 -23.11
C GLY A 188 -0.59 23.26 -22.21
N PHE A 189 -1.21 22.27 -21.56
CA PHE A 189 -2.17 22.53 -20.50
C PHE A 189 -1.45 22.83 -19.19
N LEU A 190 -2.03 23.72 -18.39
CA LEU A 190 -1.62 24.02 -17.04
C LEU A 190 -2.49 23.26 -16.04
N GLU A 191 -1.89 22.44 -15.18
CA GLU A 191 -2.61 21.85 -14.04
C GLU A 191 -2.92 22.92 -13.01
N VAL A 192 -4.14 22.97 -12.54
CA VAL A 192 -4.61 23.93 -11.55
C VAL A 192 -5.39 23.25 -10.44
N ASP A 193 -5.42 23.87 -9.27
CA ASP A 193 -6.24 23.49 -8.12
C ASP A 193 -7.30 24.55 -7.89
N THR A 194 -8.56 24.14 -7.91
CA THR A 194 -9.70 25.02 -7.63
C THR A 194 -10.34 24.68 -6.28
N PRO A 195 -11.14 25.60 -5.66
CA PRO A 195 -11.70 25.38 -4.35
C PRO A 195 -12.59 24.14 -4.25
N ILE A 196 -12.38 23.35 -3.21
CA ILE A 196 -13.27 22.22 -2.86
C ILE A 196 -14.50 22.71 -2.10
N LEU A 197 -14.31 23.68 -1.17
CA LEU A 197 -15.41 24.33 -0.48
C LEU A 197 -15.89 25.51 -1.29
N VAL A 198 -17.16 25.49 -1.69
CA VAL A 198 -17.77 26.50 -2.55
C VAL A 198 -19.02 27.09 -1.89
N PRO A 199 -19.27 28.40 -2.08
CA PRO A 199 -20.44 29.06 -1.48
C PRO A 199 -21.74 28.80 -2.24
N LEU A 200 -21.67 28.19 -3.42
CA LEU A 200 -22.81 27.99 -4.29
C LEU A 200 -22.83 26.55 -4.82
N GLU A 201 -24.02 25.98 -4.86
CA GLU A 201 -24.31 24.70 -5.51
C GLU A 201 -24.52 24.91 -7.01
N ILE A 202 -23.47 24.74 -7.81
CA ILE A 202 -23.50 25.03 -9.25
C ILE A 202 -22.80 23.92 -10.04
N GLY A 203 -23.27 23.68 -11.28
CA GLY A 203 -22.55 23.04 -12.36
C GLY A 203 -23.02 21.64 -12.73
N ALA A 204 -23.67 20.90 -11.83
CA ALA A 204 -24.21 19.59 -12.14
C ALA A 204 -25.57 19.36 -11.43
N SER A 205 -26.37 18.44 -11.98
CA SER A 205 -27.59 17.98 -11.32
C SER A 205 -27.25 16.86 -10.33
N ALA A 206 -26.57 17.22 -9.22
CA ALA A 206 -26.19 16.30 -8.16
C ALA A 206 -26.42 16.93 -6.80
N ARG A 207 -26.65 16.13 -5.75
CA ARG A 207 -26.85 16.62 -4.40
C ARG A 207 -25.48 16.84 -3.73
N PRO A 208 -25.17 18.06 -3.22
CA PRO A 208 -23.93 18.32 -2.53
C PRO A 208 -23.92 17.81 -1.09
N PHE A 209 -22.73 17.67 -0.50
CA PHE A 209 -22.56 17.66 0.95
C PHE A 209 -22.50 19.10 1.44
N VAL A 210 -23.22 19.39 2.51
CA VAL A 210 -23.29 20.75 3.13
C VAL A 210 -22.47 20.75 4.40
N THR A 211 -21.73 21.84 4.62
CA THR A 211 -21.01 22.12 5.87
C THR A 211 -21.19 23.58 6.25
N HIS A 212 -20.97 23.92 7.53
CA HIS A 212 -21.08 25.30 8.02
C HIS A 212 -19.71 25.91 8.23
N HIS A 213 -19.50 27.13 7.69
CA HIS A 213 -18.28 27.90 7.90
C HIS A 213 -18.46 28.82 9.13
N ASN A 214 -17.94 28.40 10.29
CA ASN A 214 -18.19 29.07 11.58
C ASN A 214 -17.83 30.55 11.60
N THR A 215 -16.71 30.95 11.00
CA THR A 215 -16.26 32.36 11.04
C THR A 215 -17.11 33.26 10.13
N LEU A 216 -17.59 32.77 9.03
CA LEU A 216 -18.41 33.52 8.09
C LEU A 216 -19.90 33.39 8.38
N ASP A 217 -20.29 32.48 9.29
CA ASP A 217 -21.67 32.17 9.67
C ASP A 217 -22.54 31.87 8.43
N MET A 218 -22.03 30.98 7.55
CA MET A 218 -22.72 30.62 6.31
C MET A 218 -22.52 29.17 5.94
N ASP A 219 -23.49 28.63 5.23
CA ASP A 219 -23.35 27.27 4.67
C ASP A 219 -22.44 27.28 3.45
N MET A 220 -21.61 26.24 3.38
CA MET A 220 -20.70 25.95 2.29
C MET A 220 -20.98 24.53 1.77
N TYR A 221 -20.64 24.31 0.53
CA TYR A 221 -20.86 23.02 -0.15
C TYR A 221 -19.53 22.38 -0.54
N LEU A 222 -19.42 21.06 -0.41
CA LEU A 222 -18.36 20.33 -1.10
C LEU A 222 -18.71 20.28 -2.60
N ARG A 223 -17.79 20.69 -3.44
CA ARG A 223 -17.99 20.82 -4.89
C ARG A 223 -18.49 19.49 -5.52
N ILE A 224 -19.44 19.58 -6.42
CA ILE A 224 -19.98 18.49 -7.22
C ILE A 224 -19.39 18.42 -8.62
N GLU A 225 -18.56 19.43 -8.99
CA GLU A 225 -17.85 19.58 -10.27
C GLU A 225 -16.77 20.67 -10.17
N THR A 226 -15.94 20.85 -11.19
CA THR A 226 -14.86 21.85 -11.26
C THR A 226 -15.09 22.91 -12.34
N GLU A 227 -16.12 22.77 -13.16
CA GLU A 227 -16.40 23.53 -14.39
C GLU A 227 -16.32 25.04 -14.20
N LEU A 228 -17.05 25.60 -13.25
CA LEU A 228 -17.19 27.06 -13.09
C LEU A 228 -15.84 27.74 -12.85
N TYR A 229 -15.00 27.14 -12.00
CA TYR A 229 -13.69 27.74 -11.68
C TYR A 229 -12.70 27.60 -12.81
N LEU A 230 -12.69 26.46 -13.52
CA LEU A 230 -11.86 26.29 -14.71
C LEU A 230 -12.23 27.28 -15.82
N LYS A 231 -13.53 27.52 -16.05
CA LYS A 231 -14.01 28.54 -16.99
C LYS A 231 -13.58 29.95 -16.58
N ARG A 232 -13.60 30.29 -15.27
CA ARG A 232 -13.09 31.58 -14.76
C ARG A 232 -11.61 31.77 -15.03
N LEU A 233 -10.81 30.72 -14.95
CA LEU A 233 -9.38 30.77 -15.30
C LEU A 233 -9.16 31.02 -16.78
N ILE A 234 -9.99 30.43 -17.65
CA ILE A 234 -9.99 30.75 -19.10
C ILE A 234 -10.32 32.22 -19.33
N VAL A 235 -11.34 32.76 -18.68
CA VAL A 235 -11.69 34.21 -18.75
C VAL A 235 -10.54 35.07 -18.22
N GLY A 236 -9.79 34.59 -17.25
CA GLY A 236 -8.59 35.24 -16.71
C GLY A 236 -7.36 35.20 -17.61
N GLY A 237 -7.45 34.55 -18.78
CA GLY A 237 -6.39 34.51 -19.77
C GLY A 237 -5.49 33.28 -19.76
N LEU A 238 -5.88 32.20 -19.05
CA LEU A 238 -5.20 30.92 -19.13
C LEU A 238 -5.80 30.10 -20.29
N ASP A 239 -5.08 29.95 -21.39
CA ASP A 239 -5.60 29.39 -22.65
C ASP A 239 -5.99 27.91 -22.54
N ARG A 240 -5.30 27.14 -21.70
CA ARG A 240 -5.51 25.70 -21.49
C ARG A 240 -5.27 25.33 -20.06
N VAL A 241 -6.31 24.83 -19.41
CA VAL A 241 -6.23 24.42 -18.00
C VAL A 241 -6.83 23.04 -17.80
N TYR A 242 -6.34 22.30 -16.84
CA TYR A 242 -6.95 21.07 -16.39
C TYR A 242 -6.80 20.92 -14.87
N GLU A 243 -7.68 20.11 -14.29
CA GLU A 243 -7.61 19.73 -12.90
C GLU A 243 -7.82 18.22 -12.76
N VAL A 244 -6.97 17.58 -11.96
CA VAL A 244 -7.15 16.21 -11.48
C VAL A 244 -7.64 16.31 -10.04
N GLY A 245 -8.95 16.42 -9.85
CA GLY A 245 -9.54 16.78 -8.58
C GLY A 245 -10.53 15.77 -8.00
N ARG A 246 -10.82 15.93 -6.72
CA ARG A 246 -11.90 15.24 -6.04
C ARG A 246 -13.19 16.00 -6.17
N ILE A 247 -14.26 15.28 -6.49
CA ILE A 247 -15.64 15.80 -6.43
C ILE A 247 -16.49 14.92 -5.52
N PHE A 248 -17.57 15.51 -5.02
CA PHE A 248 -18.38 14.94 -3.94
C PHE A 248 -19.84 15.00 -4.33
N ARG A 249 -20.55 13.86 -4.30
CA ARG A 249 -21.97 13.79 -4.59
C ARG A 249 -22.67 12.99 -3.50
N ASN A 250 -23.53 13.64 -2.75
CA ASN A 250 -24.30 13.04 -1.65
C ASN A 250 -25.48 12.24 -2.20
N GLU A 251 -25.16 11.17 -2.89
CA GLU A 251 -26.12 10.29 -3.58
C GLU A 251 -25.90 8.83 -3.14
N GLY A 252 -26.64 7.91 -3.75
CA GLY A 252 -26.53 6.49 -3.46
C GLY A 252 -25.13 5.94 -3.74
N MET A 253 -24.72 4.92 -2.99
CA MET A 253 -23.44 4.23 -3.10
C MET A 253 -23.66 2.80 -3.57
N ASP A 254 -22.90 2.37 -4.58
CA ASP A 254 -22.89 1.00 -5.08
C ASP A 254 -21.47 0.58 -5.51
N THR A 255 -21.31 -0.55 -6.18
CA THR A 255 -20.01 -1.06 -6.63
C THR A 255 -19.32 -0.21 -7.70
N LYS A 256 -20.02 0.73 -8.32
CA LYS A 256 -19.54 1.62 -9.39
C LYS A 256 -19.59 3.09 -9.01
N HIS A 257 -20.39 3.47 -8.02
CA HIS A 257 -20.63 4.84 -7.62
C HIS A 257 -20.19 5.05 -6.17
N ASN A 258 -19.28 5.97 -5.97
CA ASN A 258 -18.86 6.44 -4.65
C ASN A 258 -19.29 7.91 -4.48
N PRO A 259 -19.64 8.34 -3.25
CA PRO A 259 -19.96 9.73 -2.98
C PRO A 259 -18.77 10.68 -3.14
N GLU A 260 -17.56 10.14 -3.19
CA GLU A 260 -16.30 10.85 -3.41
C GLU A 260 -15.50 10.12 -4.50
N PHE A 261 -15.13 10.80 -5.58
CA PHE A 261 -14.36 10.22 -6.67
C PHE A 261 -13.44 11.23 -7.35
N THR A 262 -12.43 10.72 -8.04
CA THR A 262 -11.49 11.54 -8.80
C THR A 262 -12.01 11.76 -10.21
N THR A 263 -12.00 13.01 -10.66
CA THR A 263 -12.27 13.39 -12.05
C THR A 263 -11.04 14.05 -12.67
N VAL A 264 -10.99 14.04 -14.00
CA VAL A 264 -10.10 14.88 -14.80
C VAL A 264 -10.98 15.75 -15.67
N GLU A 265 -10.87 17.05 -15.52
CA GLU A 265 -11.63 18.02 -16.31
C GLU A 265 -10.68 19.02 -16.92
N LEU A 266 -10.90 19.39 -18.17
CA LEU A 266 -10.02 20.29 -18.92
C LEU A 266 -10.80 21.25 -19.78
N TYR A 267 -10.24 22.47 -19.96
CA TYR A 267 -10.83 23.53 -20.76
C TYR A 267 -9.76 24.18 -21.65
N VAL A 268 -10.19 24.55 -22.84
CA VAL A 268 -9.38 25.27 -23.83
C VAL A 268 -10.12 26.53 -24.24
N SER A 269 -9.40 27.66 -24.35
CA SER A 269 -9.94 28.92 -24.86
C SER A 269 -10.43 28.77 -26.29
N LEU A 270 -11.58 29.40 -26.62
CA LEU A 270 -12.18 29.39 -27.97
C LEU A 270 -11.27 29.91 -29.05
N ILE A 271 -10.27 30.69 -28.71
CA ILE A 271 -9.28 31.27 -29.68
C ILE A 271 -8.40 30.18 -30.33
N HIS A 272 -8.36 28.97 -29.73
CA HIS A 272 -7.46 27.88 -30.15
C HIS A 272 -8.20 26.57 -30.52
N ILE A 273 -9.53 26.61 -30.67
CA ILE A 273 -10.31 25.42 -31.00
C ILE A 273 -10.46 25.26 -32.49
N SER A 274 -9.88 24.18 -33.07
CA SER A 274 -10.50 23.49 -34.19
C SER A 274 -11.67 22.68 -33.61
N GLU A 275 -12.90 22.94 -34.05
CA GLU A 275 -14.12 22.28 -33.51
C GLU A 275 -13.96 20.77 -33.42
N PRO A 276 -14.33 20.13 -32.27
CA PRO A 276 -14.50 18.70 -32.25
C PRO A 276 -15.71 18.38 -33.13
N THR A 277 -15.45 17.77 -34.29
CA THR A 277 -16.52 17.16 -35.09
C THR A 277 -17.25 16.12 -34.21
N ARG A 278 -18.48 16.48 -33.82
CA ARG A 278 -19.41 15.46 -33.27
C ARG A 278 -19.74 14.52 -34.42
N HIS A 279 -19.24 13.29 -34.33
CA HIS A 279 -19.78 12.16 -35.11
C HIS A 279 -20.85 11.45 -34.28
#